data_07a2defd7138efa691265e3aebbc8ac0
#
_entry.id   07a2defd7138efa691265e3aebbc8ac0
#
_cell.length_a   1.000
_cell.length_b   1.000
_cell.length_c   1.000
_cell.angle_alpha   90.00
_cell.angle_beta   90.00
_cell.angle_gamma   90.00
#
_symmetry.space_group_name_H-M   'P 1'
#
loop_
_entity.id
_entity.type
_entity.pdbx_description
1 polymer ?
#
loop_
_entity_poly.entity_id
_entity_poly.type
_entity_poly.pdbx_seq_one_letter_code
_entity_poly.pdbx_strand_id
1 'polypeptide(L)'
;DGQYSIADDRVILENKQHRVTWHYQYEGENGKRPVNIHVDNFRGRHYLFATQEELLTFFFAELQRYFTQNVYFIDRGVSHEAALISLKQAGAPLQLGVVIHAAHFIGFVNGHPLWNNYYQYLFDHLALVDVIVVATDQQRDELLSQLQMVGVTNVAHKIVVIPVGGVSDVAT
;
A
#
# COMPACT_ATOMS: atom_id res chain seq x y z
N ASP A 1 7.67 -22.31 -9.04
CA ASP A 1 8.84 -21.63 -9.64
C ASP A 1 8.38 -20.97 -10.93
N GLY A 2 8.27 -19.66 -10.93
CA GLY A 2 7.94 -18.87 -12.11
C GLY A 2 9.21 -18.48 -12.87
N GLN A 3 9.12 -18.37 -14.19
CA GLN A 3 10.19 -17.81 -15.02
C GLN A 3 9.88 -16.34 -15.30
N TYR A 4 10.94 -15.54 -15.29
CA TYR A 4 10.86 -14.12 -15.57
C TYR A 4 11.74 -13.79 -16.78
N SER A 5 11.17 -13.14 -17.78
CA SER A 5 11.89 -12.68 -18.96
C SER A 5 11.50 -11.28 -19.37
N ILE A 6 12.42 -10.53 -19.93
CA ILE A 6 12.21 -9.21 -20.50
C ILE A 6 12.53 -9.30 -21.98
N ALA A 7 11.58 -8.91 -22.82
CA ALA A 7 11.76 -8.80 -24.26
C ALA A 7 11.01 -7.55 -24.77
N ASP A 8 11.72 -6.62 -25.40
CA ASP A 8 11.17 -5.43 -26.05
C ASP A 8 10.15 -4.66 -25.20
N ASP A 9 10.53 -4.07 -24.08
CA ASP A 9 9.65 -3.33 -23.18
C ASP A 9 8.47 -4.14 -22.58
N ARG A 10 8.42 -5.40 -22.86
CA ARG A 10 7.41 -6.32 -22.33
C ARG A 10 8.02 -7.23 -21.29
N VAL A 11 7.33 -7.36 -20.16
CA VAL A 11 7.70 -8.29 -19.09
C VAL A 11 6.77 -9.49 -19.13
N ILE A 12 7.32 -10.66 -18.93
CA ILE A 12 6.58 -11.92 -18.88
C ILE A 12 6.94 -12.62 -17.57
N LEU A 13 5.93 -12.90 -16.78
CA LEU A 13 6.00 -13.77 -15.62
C LEU A 13 5.12 -14.99 -15.89
N GLU A 14 5.72 -16.16 -15.93
CA GLU A 14 4.96 -17.38 -16.23
C GLU A 14 5.38 -18.55 -15.37
N ASN A 15 4.43 -19.43 -15.15
CA ASN A 15 4.63 -20.77 -14.63
C ASN A 15 3.91 -21.76 -15.54
N LYS A 16 3.85 -23.04 -15.17
CA LYS A 16 3.20 -24.09 -15.98
C LYS A 16 1.69 -23.86 -16.21
N GLN A 17 1.06 -23.00 -15.44
CA GLN A 17 -0.41 -22.84 -15.42
C GLN A 17 -0.85 -21.44 -15.83
N HIS A 18 -0.09 -20.41 -15.46
CA HIS A 18 -0.48 -19.01 -15.60
C HIS A 18 0.61 -18.19 -16.27
N ARG A 19 0.20 -17.16 -16.98
CA ARG A 19 1.10 -16.18 -17.58
C ARG A 19 0.60 -14.78 -17.26
N VAL A 20 1.49 -13.90 -16.82
CA VAL A 20 1.25 -12.47 -16.67
C VAL A 20 2.20 -11.72 -17.60
N THR A 21 1.66 -10.86 -18.43
CA THR A 21 2.44 -10.02 -19.35
C THR A 21 2.02 -8.57 -19.22
N TRP A 22 2.98 -7.64 -19.31
CA TRP A 22 2.69 -6.22 -19.35
C TRP A 22 3.74 -5.47 -20.14
N HIS A 23 3.39 -4.26 -20.58
CA HIS A 23 4.31 -3.31 -21.17
C HIS A 23 4.61 -2.20 -20.17
N TYR A 24 5.74 -1.54 -20.35
CA TYR A 24 6.05 -0.34 -19.61
C TYR A 24 5.67 0.91 -20.43
N GLN A 25 4.97 1.84 -19.80
CA GLN A 25 4.85 3.21 -20.26
C GLN A 25 5.88 4.06 -19.54
N TYR A 26 6.70 4.79 -20.29
CA TYR A 26 7.71 5.67 -19.72
C TYR A 26 7.10 7.03 -19.42
N GLU A 27 7.37 7.54 -18.21
CA GLU A 27 6.93 8.86 -17.74
C GLU A 27 8.17 9.67 -17.36
N GLY A 28 8.59 10.61 -18.24
CA GLY A 28 9.83 11.36 -18.06
C GLY A 28 11.09 10.51 -18.21
N GLU A 29 12.23 11.04 -17.73
CA GLU A 29 13.53 10.41 -17.96
C GLU A 29 13.77 9.13 -17.14
N ASN A 30 13.11 8.97 -15.99
CA ASN A 30 13.37 7.87 -15.05
C ASN A 30 12.11 7.14 -14.56
N GLY A 31 10.93 7.57 -14.96
CA GLY A 31 9.67 6.95 -14.54
C GLY A 31 9.18 5.92 -15.55
N LYS A 32 8.75 4.76 -15.06
CA LYS A 32 8.03 3.78 -15.85
C LYS A 32 6.94 3.11 -15.04
N ARG A 33 5.79 2.89 -15.66
CA ARG A 33 4.68 2.15 -15.04
C ARG A 33 4.24 0.99 -15.94
N PRO A 34 3.83 -0.14 -15.37
CA PRO A 34 3.23 -1.23 -16.15
C PRO A 34 1.85 -0.82 -16.65
N VAL A 35 1.58 -1.13 -17.92
CA VAL A 35 0.29 -0.91 -18.59
C VAL A 35 -0.06 -2.11 -19.46
N ASN A 36 -1.32 -2.23 -19.86
CA ASN A 36 -1.81 -3.34 -20.67
C ASN A 36 -1.41 -4.70 -20.08
N ILE A 37 -1.81 -4.92 -18.85
CA ILE A 37 -1.43 -6.09 -18.08
C ILE A 37 -2.39 -7.23 -18.41
N HIS A 38 -1.88 -8.29 -18.97
CA HIS A 38 -2.62 -9.50 -19.31
C HIS A 38 -2.33 -10.59 -18.28
N VAL A 39 -3.38 -11.19 -17.76
CA VAL A 39 -3.27 -12.39 -16.91
C VAL A 39 -3.97 -13.53 -17.63
N ASP A 40 -3.17 -14.45 -18.16
CA ASP A 40 -3.65 -15.57 -18.95
C ASP A 40 -3.84 -16.82 -18.09
N ASN A 41 -4.89 -17.55 -18.44
CA ASN A 41 -5.23 -18.84 -17.86
C ASN A 41 -5.46 -18.84 -16.33
N PHE A 42 -5.82 -17.71 -15.74
CA PHE A 42 -6.23 -17.70 -14.34
C PHE A 42 -7.65 -18.26 -14.23
N ARG A 43 -7.78 -19.45 -13.64
CA ARG A 43 -9.03 -20.25 -13.63
C ARG A 43 -9.64 -20.46 -15.02
N GLY A 44 -8.80 -20.68 -16.03
CA GLY A 44 -9.23 -20.87 -17.41
C GLY A 44 -9.72 -19.60 -18.10
N ARG A 45 -9.49 -18.43 -17.55
CA ARG A 45 -9.90 -17.14 -18.10
C ARG A 45 -8.71 -16.24 -18.40
N HIS A 46 -8.95 -15.30 -19.30
CA HIS A 46 -8.05 -14.21 -19.60
C HIS A 46 -8.60 -12.92 -18.96
N TYR A 47 -7.70 -12.13 -18.37
CA TYR A 47 -8.01 -10.82 -17.79
C TYR A 47 -7.08 -9.78 -18.37
N LEU A 48 -7.61 -8.57 -18.57
CA LEU A 48 -6.88 -7.41 -19.02
C LEU A 48 -7.07 -6.27 -18.02
N PHE A 49 -5.97 -5.69 -17.59
CA PHE A 49 -5.94 -4.53 -16.70
C PHE A 49 -5.17 -3.39 -17.37
N ALA A 50 -5.74 -2.19 -17.32
CA ALA A 50 -5.08 -1.00 -17.87
C ALA A 50 -3.92 -0.55 -16.98
N THR A 51 -4.02 -0.75 -15.67
CA THR A 51 -3.07 -0.25 -14.68
C THR A 51 -2.67 -1.33 -13.67
N GLN A 52 -1.55 -1.10 -12.99
CA GLN A 52 -1.11 -1.94 -11.89
C GLN A 52 -2.10 -1.93 -10.72
N GLU A 53 -2.76 -0.81 -10.47
CA GLU A 53 -3.75 -0.70 -9.39
C GLU A 53 -4.95 -1.62 -9.63
N GLU A 54 -5.45 -1.68 -10.87
CA GLU A 54 -6.52 -2.61 -11.24
C GLU A 54 -6.11 -4.08 -11.03
N LEU A 55 -4.89 -4.44 -11.43
CA LEU A 55 -4.34 -5.77 -11.17
C LEU A 55 -4.25 -6.07 -9.68
N LEU A 56 -3.75 -5.13 -8.88
CA LEU A 56 -3.63 -5.31 -7.43
C LEU A 56 -5.00 -5.41 -6.76
N THR A 57 -5.96 -4.61 -7.19
CA THR A 57 -7.35 -4.70 -6.70
C THR A 57 -7.93 -6.09 -7.00
N PHE A 58 -7.75 -6.58 -8.22
CA PHE A 58 -8.14 -7.93 -8.59
C PHE A 58 -7.43 -8.99 -7.73
N PHE A 59 -6.11 -8.87 -7.56
CA PHE A 59 -5.32 -9.80 -6.76
C PHE A 59 -5.81 -9.85 -5.30
N PHE A 60 -6.00 -8.72 -4.66
CA PHE A 60 -6.50 -8.67 -3.28
C PHE A 60 -7.95 -9.16 -3.18
N ALA A 61 -8.81 -8.88 -4.18
CA ALA A 61 -10.16 -9.43 -4.23
C ALA A 61 -10.15 -10.96 -4.32
N GLU A 62 -9.24 -11.54 -5.09
CA GLU A 62 -9.07 -12.99 -5.17
C GLU A 62 -8.55 -13.59 -3.86
N LEU A 63 -7.62 -12.91 -3.16
CA LEU A 63 -7.19 -13.33 -1.82
C LEU A 63 -8.35 -13.34 -0.82
N GLN A 64 -9.24 -12.36 -0.86
CA GLN A 64 -10.42 -12.31 0.01
C GLN A 64 -11.38 -13.50 -0.21
N ARG A 65 -11.37 -14.12 -1.37
CA ARG A 65 -12.18 -15.33 -1.62
C ARG A 65 -11.62 -16.59 -0.95
N TYR A 66 -10.31 -16.61 -0.70
CA TYR A 66 -9.66 -17.76 -0.04
C TYR A 66 -9.63 -17.61 1.48
N PHE A 67 -9.59 -16.39 1.98
CA PHE A 67 -9.45 -16.11 3.39
C PHE A 67 -10.59 -15.21 3.86
N THR A 68 -11.34 -15.64 4.85
CA THR A 68 -12.52 -14.92 5.34
C THR A 68 -12.18 -13.74 6.25
N GLN A 69 -10.98 -13.75 6.84
CA GLN A 69 -10.48 -12.68 7.69
C GLN A 69 -9.06 -12.34 7.26
N ASN A 70 -8.89 -11.18 6.65
CA ASN A 70 -7.60 -10.72 6.20
C ASN A 70 -7.20 -9.45 6.94
N VAL A 71 -5.96 -9.44 7.39
CA VAL A 71 -5.29 -8.26 7.93
C VAL A 71 -4.11 -7.94 7.01
N TYR A 72 -4.11 -6.77 6.43
CA TYR A 72 -3.02 -6.30 5.58
C TYR A 72 -2.27 -5.18 6.28
N PHE A 73 -0.95 -5.33 6.35
CA PHE A 73 -0.07 -4.24 6.76
C PHE A 73 0.69 -3.74 5.54
N ILE A 74 0.65 -2.43 5.33
CA ILE A 74 1.33 -1.77 4.23
C ILE A 74 2.42 -0.87 4.77
N ASP A 75 3.57 -0.96 4.14
CA ASP A 75 4.66 -0.04 4.30
C ASP A 75 4.88 0.72 2.99
N ARG A 76 4.54 2.01 2.95
CA ARG A 76 4.75 2.89 1.79
C ARG A 76 4.42 2.26 0.45
N GLY A 77 3.17 2.16 0.11
CA GLY A 77 2.80 1.57 -1.16
C GLY A 77 1.52 2.15 -1.72
N VAL A 78 1.58 3.34 -2.31
CA VAL A 78 0.40 4.07 -2.81
C VAL A 78 -0.52 3.18 -3.66
N SER A 79 0.04 2.36 -4.56
CA SER A 79 -0.78 1.46 -5.39
C SER A 79 -1.45 0.35 -4.58
N HIS A 80 -0.77 -0.19 -3.57
CA HIS A 80 -1.34 -1.23 -2.69
C HIS A 80 -2.38 -0.62 -1.75
N GLU A 81 -2.12 0.57 -1.23
CA GLU A 81 -3.08 1.32 -0.41
C GLU A 81 -4.36 1.59 -1.19
N ALA A 82 -4.24 2.14 -2.40
CA ALA A 82 -5.39 2.45 -3.24
C ALA A 82 -6.24 1.20 -3.51
N ALA A 83 -5.62 0.08 -3.86
CA ALA A 83 -6.32 -1.18 -4.11
C ALA A 83 -7.07 -1.69 -2.86
N LEU A 84 -6.43 -1.69 -1.68
CA LEU A 84 -7.05 -2.17 -0.44
C LEU A 84 -8.13 -1.21 0.07
N ILE A 85 -7.92 0.09 -0.05
CA ILE A 85 -8.93 1.11 0.29
C ILE A 85 -10.15 0.98 -0.61
N SER A 86 -9.97 0.80 -1.92
CA SER A 86 -11.07 0.56 -2.87
C SER A 86 -11.89 -0.67 -2.50
N LEU A 87 -11.25 -1.77 -2.15
CA LEU A 87 -11.93 -2.99 -1.69
C LEU A 87 -12.70 -2.76 -0.40
N LYS A 88 -12.12 -2.03 0.54
CA LYS A 88 -12.78 -1.73 1.82
C LYS A 88 -13.97 -0.80 1.64
N GLN A 89 -13.89 0.17 0.74
CA GLN A 89 -15.02 1.02 0.32
C GLN A 89 -16.14 0.21 -0.32
N ALA A 90 -15.79 -0.84 -1.08
CA ALA A 90 -16.75 -1.77 -1.66
C ALA A 90 -17.33 -2.78 -0.65
N GLY A 91 -16.96 -2.69 0.63
CA GLY A 91 -17.50 -3.52 1.71
C GLY A 91 -16.75 -4.84 1.94
N ALA A 92 -15.54 -5.00 1.41
CA ALA A 92 -14.74 -6.19 1.68
C ALA A 92 -14.37 -6.28 3.18
N PRO A 93 -14.52 -7.45 3.82
CA PRO A 93 -14.26 -7.64 5.25
C PRO A 93 -12.77 -7.79 5.52
N LEU A 94 -11.99 -6.74 5.29
CA LEU A 94 -10.56 -6.70 5.53
C LEU A 94 -10.21 -5.67 6.60
N GLN A 95 -9.11 -5.89 7.30
CA GLN A 95 -8.47 -4.91 8.18
C GLN A 95 -7.20 -4.38 7.55
N LEU A 96 -7.00 -3.07 7.65
CA LEU A 96 -5.87 -2.37 7.03
C LEU A 96 -5.04 -1.68 8.11
N GLY A 97 -3.81 -2.12 8.24
CA GLY A 97 -2.76 -1.47 9.02
C GLY A 97 -1.75 -0.77 8.11
N VAL A 98 -1.26 0.37 8.53
CA VAL A 98 -0.23 1.11 7.81
C VAL A 98 0.94 1.41 8.73
N VAL A 99 2.16 1.21 8.24
CA VAL A 99 3.38 1.47 9.00
C VAL A 99 4.00 2.79 8.54
N ILE A 100 4.18 3.72 9.48
CA ILE A 100 4.85 5.00 9.25
C ILE A 100 6.23 4.92 9.89
N HIS A 101 7.25 4.59 9.12
CA HIS A 101 8.62 4.46 9.63
C HIS A 101 9.58 5.56 9.13
N ALA A 102 9.06 6.57 8.43
CA ALA A 102 9.82 7.74 8.01
C ALA A 102 9.08 9.02 8.43
N ALA A 103 9.68 10.18 8.18
CA ALA A 103 9.02 11.45 8.41
C ALA A 103 7.70 11.53 7.61
N HIS A 104 6.59 11.64 8.33
CA HIS A 104 5.25 11.64 7.73
C HIS A 104 4.84 13.01 7.19
N PHE A 105 5.57 14.05 7.54
CA PHE A 105 5.37 15.41 7.05
C PHE A 105 6.70 16.07 6.65
N ILE A 106 6.64 17.12 5.83
CA ILE A 106 7.80 17.86 5.32
C ILE A 106 7.89 19.27 5.88
N GLY A 107 6.84 19.80 6.47
CA GLY A 107 6.79 21.15 7.01
C GLY A 107 5.37 21.65 7.20
N PHE A 108 5.23 22.97 7.32
CA PHE A 108 3.94 23.63 7.49
C PHE A 108 3.72 24.66 6.39
N VAL A 109 2.50 24.71 5.87
CA VAL A 109 2.06 25.74 4.93
C VAL A 109 0.79 26.37 5.49
N ASN A 110 0.81 27.66 5.73
CA ASN A 110 -0.31 28.42 6.32
C ASN A 110 -0.85 27.80 7.63
N GLY A 111 0.04 27.26 8.46
CA GLY A 111 -0.34 26.64 9.74
C GLY A 111 -0.86 25.20 9.64
N HIS A 112 -0.91 24.63 8.45
CA HIS A 112 -1.30 23.25 8.25
C HIS A 112 -0.09 22.37 7.91
N PRO A 113 -0.03 21.11 8.40
CA PRO A 113 1.03 20.19 8.05
C PRO A 113 0.98 19.89 6.55
N LEU A 114 2.14 19.95 5.91
CA LEU A 114 2.33 19.46 4.55
C LEU A 114 2.81 18.02 4.64
N TRP A 115 1.95 17.10 4.30
CA TRP A 115 2.25 15.68 4.38
C TRP A 115 3.30 15.25 3.36
N ASN A 116 4.08 14.26 3.73
CA ASN A 116 4.94 13.59 2.77
C ASN A 116 4.07 12.83 1.75
N ASN A 117 4.39 12.93 0.47
CA ASN A 117 3.62 12.34 -0.63
C ASN A 117 3.36 10.84 -0.46
N TYR A 118 4.26 10.11 0.23
CA TYR A 118 4.06 8.69 0.53
C TYR A 118 2.92 8.40 1.50
N TYR A 119 2.52 9.39 2.30
CA TYR A 119 1.47 9.23 3.32
C TYR A 119 0.24 10.11 3.09
N GLN A 120 0.27 11.01 2.09
CA GLN A 120 -0.86 11.88 1.78
C GLN A 120 -2.14 11.07 1.55
N TYR A 121 -2.05 10.03 0.71
CA TYR A 121 -3.20 9.17 0.38
C TYR A 121 -3.77 8.47 1.61
N LEU A 122 -2.89 8.00 2.51
CA LEU A 122 -3.29 7.42 3.79
C LEU A 122 -4.10 8.41 4.62
N PHE A 123 -3.60 9.65 4.78
CA PHE A 123 -4.25 10.67 5.60
C PHE A 123 -5.58 11.13 5.03
N ASP A 124 -5.73 11.12 3.71
CA ASP A 124 -7.00 11.40 3.04
C ASP A 124 -8.05 10.29 3.27
N HIS A 125 -7.62 9.08 3.65
CA HIS A 125 -8.47 7.91 3.82
C HIS A 125 -8.42 7.29 5.23
N LEU A 126 -8.06 8.05 6.25
CA LEU A 126 -7.89 7.59 7.64
C LEU A 126 -9.12 6.87 8.22
N ALA A 127 -10.32 7.20 7.75
CA ALA A 127 -11.55 6.54 8.19
C ALA A 127 -11.54 5.03 7.87
N LEU A 128 -10.87 4.64 6.80
CA LEU A 128 -10.78 3.25 6.30
C LEU A 128 -9.57 2.48 6.85
N VAL A 129 -8.66 3.15 7.53
CA VAL A 129 -7.50 2.54 8.17
C VAL A 129 -7.87 2.12 9.59
N ASP A 130 -7.55 0.89 9.97
CA ASP A 130 -7.86 0.34 11.30
C ASP A 130 -6.72 0.57 12.28
N VAL A 131 -5.47 0.46 11.82
CA VAL A 131 -4.28 0.61 12.66
C VAL A 131 -3.20 1.42 11.93
N ILE A 132 -2.57 2.33 12.65
CA ILE A 132 -1.39 3.08 12.21
C ILE A 132 -0.25 2.71 13.16
N VAL A 133 0.81 2.16 12.62
CA VAL A 133 2.01 1.80 13.38
C VAL A 133 3.05 2.89 13.20
N VAL A 134 3.57 3.39 14.31
CA VAL A 134 4.68 4.35 14.37
C VAL A 134 5.82 3.78 15.20
N ALA A 135 7.04 4.26 14.99
CA ALA A 135 8.23 3.71 15.62
C ALA A 135 8.49 4.22 17.05
N THR A 136 8.00 5.41 17.39
CA THR A 136 8.29 6.06 18.68
C THR A 136 7.08 6.78 19.25
N ASP A 137 7.07 6.98 20.57
CA ASP A 137 6.08 7.82 21.23
C ASP A 137 6.12 9.27 20.72
N GLN A 138 7.32 9.80 20.47
CA GLN A 138 7.47 11.14 19.91
C GLN A 138 6.77 11.25 18.55
N GLN A 139 6.95 10.27 17.66
CA GLN A 139 6.29 10.26 16.36
C GLN A 139 4.77 10.19 16.46
N ARG A 140 4.27 9.38 17.43
CA ARG A 140 2.84 9.32 17.74
C ARG A 140 2.29 10.68 18.17
N ASP A 141 2.94 11.33 19.12
CA ASP A 141 2.47 12.58 19.72
C ASP A 141 2.51 13.73 18.68
N GLU A 142 3.55 13.74 17.85
CA GLU A 142 3.67 14.67 16.73
C GLU A 142 2.57 14.45 15.68
N LEU A 143 2.34 13.21 15.25
CA LEU A 143 1.28 12.86 14.31
C LEU A 143 -0.10 13.26 14.85
N LEU A 144 -0.40 12.95 16.12
CA LEU A 144 -1.67 13.32 16.76
C LEU A 144 -1.87 14.84 16.77
N SER A 145 -0.86 15.60 17.15
CA SER A 145 -0.91 17.06 17.15
C SER A 145 -1.20 17.63 15.76
N GLN A 146 -0.55 17.10 14.75
CA GLN A 146 -0.72 17.54 13.36
C GLN A 146 -2.09 17.15 12.79
N LEU A 147 -2.59 15.96 13.09
CA LEU A 147 -3.94 15.55 12.69
C LEU A 147 -5.02 16.41 13.33
N GLN A 148 -4.83 16.84 14.58
CA GLN A 148 -5.72 17.80 15.24
C GLN A 148 -5.76 19.15 14.53
N MET A 149 -4.62 19.64 14.03
CA MET A 149 -4.55 20.91 13.27
C MET A 149 -5.40 20.87 11.99
N VAL A 150 -5.59 19.70 11.41
CA VAL A 150 -6.44 19.51 10.21
C VAL A 150 -7.84 18.99 10.55
N GLY A 151 -8.24 19.05 11.83
CA GLY A 151 -9.60 18.72 12.29
C GLY A 151 -9.85 17.22 12.49
N VAL A 152 -8.84 16.37 12.42
CA VAL A 152 -8.96 14.94 12.67
C VAL A 152 -8.70 14.66 14.16
N THR A 153 -9.75 14.37 14.92
CA THR A 153 -9.66 14.28 16.39
C THR A 153 -9.76 12.88 16.99
N ASN A 154 -10.52 11.98 16.42
CA ASN A 154 -10.79 10.68 17.04
C ASN A 154 -9.95 9.56 16.44
N VAL A 155 -8.61 9.70 16.43
CA VAL A 155 -7.73 8.71 15.79
C VAL A 155 -6.69 8.11 16.75
N ALA A 156 -6.55 8.62 17.95
CA ALA A 156 -5.53 8.18 18.91
C ALA A 156 -5.59 6.65 19.18
N HIS A 157 -6.79 6.09 19.21
CA HIS A 157 -6.99 4.65 19.44
C HIS A 157 -6.50 3.77 18.28
N LYS A 158 -6.28 4.35 17.10
CA LYS A 158 -5.74 3.63 15.92
C LYS A 158 -4.22 3.64 15.89
N ILE A 159 -3.54 4.51 16.64
CA ILE A 159 -2.09 4.69 16.56
C ILE A 159 -1.40 3.84 17.61
N VAL A 160 -0.56 2.93 17.17
CA VAL A 160 0.20 2.00 18.01
C VAL A 160 1.69 2.24 17.84
N VAL A 161 2.41 2.33 18.93
CA VAL A 161 3.88 2.45 18.91
C VAL A 161 4.48 1.05 18.93
N ILE A 162 5.19 0.70 17.86
CA ILE A 162 5.99 -0.53 17.78
C ILE A 162 7.43 -0.10 17.47
N PRO A 163 8.34 -0.14 18.46
CA PRO A 163 9.73 0.23 18.23
C PRO A 163 10.37 -0.64 17.15
N VAL A 164 11.09 -0.01 16.23
CA VAL A 164 11.96 -0.74 15.29
C VAL A 164 13.05 -1.39 16.13
N GLY A 165 13.15 -2.71 16.05
CA GLY A 165 13.90 -3.53 16.97
C GLY A 165 15.33 -3.03 17.27
N GLY A 166 15.63 -2.88 18.55
CA GLY A 166 16.99 -2.73 19.04
C GLY A 166 17.65 -4.10 19.18
N VAL A 167 18.88 -4.23 18.74
CA VAL A 167 19.70 -5.36 19.12
C VAL A 167 20.00 -5.16 20.61
N SER A 168 19.49 -6.02 21.48
CA SER A 168 19.92 -6.01 22.88
C SER A 168 21.37 -6.51 22.89
N ASP A 169 22.29 -5.65 23.30
CA ASP A 169 23.68 -6.02 23.64
C ASP A 169 23.70 -6.87 24.94
N VAL A 170 22.92 -7.90 25.02
CA VAL A 170 23.09 -8.92 26.04
C VAL A 170 24.11 -9.92 25.51
N ALA A 171 25.39 -9.59 25.68
CA ALA A 171 26.45 -10.58 25.63
C ALA A 171 26.18 -11.58 26.76
N THR A 172 25.82 -12.80 26.42
CA THR A 172 25.91 -13.97 27.32
C THR A 172 27.31 -14.50 27.40
#